data_d457bb453785428637ddb164ab516170
#
_entry.id   d457bb453785428637ddb164ab516170
#
_cell.length_a   1.000
_cell.length_b   1.000
_cell.length_c   1.000
_cell.angle_alpha   90.00
_cell.angle_beta   90.00
_cell.angle_gamma   90.00
#
_symmetry.space_group_name_H-M   'P 1'
#
loop_
_entity.id
_entity.type
_entity.pdbx_description
1 polymer ?
#
loop_
_entity_poly.entity_id
_entity_poly.type
_entity_poly.pdbx_seq_one_letter_code
_entity_poly.pdbx_strand_id
1 'polypeptide(L)'
;MQDSLRPSCKPDLAGLPATEQVRVNNLKVRFARSGRGPALVLVHGLLGYSFSWRRVIPAFAEQFEVFAPDMPGAGFSDCDSTLDCRLSSAAHRLLGFLDATGITNCDLVGSSYGGSTAIMLAALAPSRVRHLVLVSPANPWSRIGQTRLALLRNPLIASIFPGFVRPLRPLHDYFFRRMWGDPRRITPEMYAGYSAPLQRHGNFEHAVKIAQTWNSDMQELQAALAQISRIPALLLWGSKDRTVDPASAEPLRRNFQSAQIAVIEGAGHLPYEECPEEFSHIVNQFLTPLPAAVPTGK
;
A
#
# COMPACT_ATOMS: atom_id res chain seq x y z
N MET A 1 25.76 -38.16 -7.84
CA MET A 1 24.52 -38.24 -8.63
C MET A 1 23.34 -38.21 -7.67
N GLN A 2 22.76 -37.06 -7.50
CA GLN A 2 21.39 -36.79 -7.01
C GLN A 2 21.26 -35.29 -6.68
N ASP A 3 21.30 -34.51 -7.78
CA ASP A 3 21.00 -33.08 -7.69
C ASP A 3 19.94 -32.82 -8.77
N SER A 4 18.72 -33.20 -8.46
CA SER A 4 17.55 -32.86 -9.27
C SER A 4 16.32 -32.91 -8.41
N LEU A 5 15.54 -31.82 -8.51
CA LEU A 5 14.21 -31.60 -7.95
C LEU A 5 14.16 -30.55 -6.81
N ARG A 6 14.62 -29.35 -7.11
CA ARG A 6 13.91 -28.18 -6.59
C ARG A 6 12.96 -27.72 -7.70
N PRO A 7 11.65 -27.85 -7.56
CA PRO A 7 10.75 -27.20 -8.47
C PRO A 7 10.97 -25.70 -8.32
N SER A 8 11.35 -25.03 -9.41
CA SER A 8 11.31 -23.57 -9.53
C SER A 8 9.83 -23.18 -9.57
N CYS A 9 9.19 -23.16 -8.41
CA CYS A 9 7.83 -22.69 -8.29
C CYS A 9 7.89 -21.17 -8.50
N LYS A 10 7.77 -20.73 -9.76
CA LYS A 10 7.39 -19.34 -10.02
C LYS A 10 6.08 -19.13 -9.28
N PRO A 11 5.98 -18.13 -8.38
CA PRO A 11 4.72 -17.88 -7.70
C PRO A 11 3.65 -17.67 -8.77
N ASP A 12 2.54 -18.35 -8.63
CA ASP A 12 1.38 -18.13 -9.48
C ASP A 12 0.84 -16.72 -9.15
N LEU A 13 1.16 -15.77 -10.01
CA LEU A 13 0.72 -14.38 -9.92
C LEU A 13 -0.58 -14.19 -10.71
N ALA A 14 -1.44 -15.22 -10.74
CA ALA A 14 -2.70 -15.19 -11.46
C ALA A 14 -3.49 -13.91 -11.17
N GLY A 15 -3.95 -13.27 -12.23
CA GLY A 15 -4.70 -12.02 -12.18
C GLY A 15 -3.85 -10.74 -12.10
N LEU A 16 -2.52 -10.83 -11.91
CA LEU A 16 -1.68 -9.64 -12.00
C LEU A 16 -1.40 -9.33 -13.49
N PRO A 17 -1.58 -8.07 -13.95
CA PRO A 17 -1.20 -7.66 -15.30
C PRO A 17 0.29 -7.85 -15.58
N ALA A 18 0.66 -7.73 -16.85
CA ALA A 18 2.06 -7.72 -17.27
C ALA A 18 2.86 -6.69 -16.45
N THR A 19 4.06 -7.06 -16.06
CA THR A 19 4.92 -6.21 -15.23
C THR A 19 6.10 -5.69 -16.03
N GLU A 20 6.42 -4.43 -15.77
CA GLU A 20 7.54 -3.69 -16.33
C GLU A 20 8.59 -3.41 -15.26
N GLN A 21 9.72 -2.88 -15.65
CA GLN A 21 10.76 -2.42 -14.74
C GLN A 21 11.26 -1.04 -15.16
N VAL A 22 11.52 -0.20 -14.18
CA VAL A 22 12.13 1.13 -14.39
C VAL A 22 13.26 1.33 -13.37
N ARG A 23 14.22 2.18 -13.69
CA ARG A 23 15.25 2.60 -12.74
C ARG A 23 14.82 3.87 -12.02
N VAL A 24 14.82 3.81 -10.70
CA VAL A 24 14.66 4.95 -9.80
C VAL A 24 16.00 5.14 -9.09
N ASN A 25 16.76 6.15 -9.45
CA ASN A 25 18.17 6.26 -9.09
C ASN A 25 18.93 4.96 -9.48
N ASN A 26 19.53 4.28 -8.52
CA ASN A 26 20.26 3.03 -8.76
C ASN A 26 19.42 1.76 -8.56
N LEU A 27 18.13 1.88 -8.20
CA LEU A 27 17.26 0.77 -7.86
C LEU A 27 16.40 0.38 -9.06
N LYS A 28 16.25 -0.90 -9.31
CA LYS A 28 15.24 -1.44 -10.23
C LYS A 28 13.92 -1.56 -9.50
N VAL A 29 12.91 -0.88 -10.01
CA VAL A 29 11.54 -0.92 -9.50
C VAL A 29 10.68 -1.68 -10.50
N ARG A 30 10.12 -2.80 -10.05
CA ARG A 30 9.13 -3.56 -10.79
C ARG A 30 7.75 -2.96 -10.55
N PHE A 31 6.91 -2.91 -11.57
CA PHE A 31 5.54 -2.44 -11.43
C PHE A 31 4.60 -3.15 -12.40
N ALA A 32 3.34 -3.31 -12.01
CA ALA A 32 2.28 -3.70 -12.92
C ALA A 32 1.71 -2.46 -13.60
N ARG A 33 1.37 -2.58 -14.91
CA ARG A 33 0.75 -1.51 -15.69
C ARG A 33 -0.41 -2.05 -16.49
N SER A 34 -1.52 -1.31 -16.54
CA SER A 34 -2.71 -1.70 -17.30
C SER A 34 -3.57 -0.49 -17.63
N GLY A 35 -4.34 -0.58 -18.72
CA GLY A 35 -5.27 0.45 -19.12
C GLY A 35 -4.65 1.62 -19.86
N ARG A 36 -5.46 2.65 -20.08
CA ARG A 36 -5.10 3.94 -20.71
C ARG A 36 -5.94 5.05 -20.08
N GLY A 37 -5.43 6.26 -20.07
CA GLY A 37 -6.15 7.42 -19.53
C GLY A 37 -5.31 8.21 -18.54
N PRO A 38 -5.94 8.95 -17.62
CA PRO A 38 -5.25 9.63 -16.54
C PRO A 38 -4.51 8.61 -15.64
N ALA A 39 -3.32 8.99 -15.17
CA ALA A 39 -2.52 8.09 -14.33
C ALA A 39 -3.19 7.86 -12.97
N LEU A 40 -3.29 6.59 -12.58
CA LEU A 40 -3.71 6.11 -11.26
C LEU A 40 -2.59 5.26 -10.65
N VAL A 41 -2.02 5.70 -9.54
CA VAL A 41 -0.91 5.00 -8.88
C VAL A 41 -1.38 4.32 -7.61
N LEU A 42 -1.12 3.01 -7.50
CA LEU A 42 -1.57 2.16 -6.39
C LEU A 42 -0.38 1.76 -5.52
N VAL A 43 -0.27 2.30 -4.31
CA VAL A 43 0.85 2.09 -3.38
C VAL A 43 0.46 1.10 -2.30
N HIS A 44 1.11 -0.05 -2.29
CA HIS A 44 0.83 -1.15 -1.36
C HIS A 44 1.28 -0.87 0.08
N GLY A 45 0.71 -1.61 1.03
CA GLY A 45 1.10 -1.57 2.44
C GLY A 45 2.40 -2.33 2.76
N LEU A 46 2.79 -2.29 4.03
CA LEU A 46 3.97 -3.01 4.52
C LEU A 46 3.86 -4.51 4.21
N LEU A 47 4.95 -5.11 3.71
CA LEU A 47 5.03 -6.50 3.25
C LEU A 47 4.11 -6.83 2.06
N GLY A 48 3.40 -5.84 1.51
CA GLY A 48 2.64 -5.96 0.27
C GLY A 48 3.53 -5.74 -0.96
N TYR A 49 2.91 -5.80 -2.14
CA TYR A 49 3.50 -5.48 -3.44
C TYR A 49 2.38 -5.35 -4.48
N SER A 50 2.68 -5.17 -5.75
CA SER A 50 1.70 -4.97 -6.83
C SER A 50 0.57 -6.02 -6.86
N PHE A 51 0.86 -7.26 -6.44
CA PHE A 51 -0.12 -8.34 -6.33
C PHE A 51 -1.33 -8.00 -5.47
N SER A 52 -1.16 -7.14 -4.48
CA SER A 52 -2.26 -6.69 -3.61
C SER A 52 -3.41 -6.05 -4.39
N TRP A 53 -3.13 -5.49 -5.55
CA TRP A 53 -4.08 -4.74 -6.36
C TRP A 53 -4.69 -5.53 -7.53
N ARG A 54 -4.27 -6.80 -7.76
CA ARG A 54 -4.64 -7.60 -8.93
C ARG A 54 -6.15 -7.73 -9.15
N ARG A 55 -6.94 -7.72 -8.06
CA ARG A 55 -8.40 -7.88 -8.13
C ARG A 55 -9.13 -6.60 -8.53
N VAL A 56 -8.51 -5.45 -8.32
CA VAL A 56 -9.13 -4.13 -8.60
C VAL A 56 -8.53 -3.43 -9.82
N ILE A 57 -7.32 -3.80 -10.23
CA ILE A 57 -6.68 -3.24 -11.44
C ILE A 57 -7.59 -3.35 -12.68
N PRO A 58 -8.26 -4.49 -12.98
CA PRO A 58 -9.11 -4.58 -14.17
C PRO A 58 -10.22 -3.51 -14.20
N ALA A 59 -10.90 -3.27 -13.09
CA ALA A 59 -11.97 -2.28 -13.00
C ALA A 59 -11.44 -0.83 -13.14
N PHE A 60 -10.25 -0.55 -12.62
CA PHE A 60 -9.63 0.77 -12.77
C PHE A 60 -9.08 0.99 -14.18
N ALA A 61 -8.56 -0.06 -14.81
CA ALA A 61 -7.96 0.01 -16.15
C ALA A 61 -8.96 0.33 -17.27
N GLU A 62 -10.27 0.29 -16.99
CA GLU A 62 -11.31 0.74 -17.90
C GLU A 62 -11.29 2.25 -18.14
N GLN A 63 -10.81 3.03 -17.15
CA GLN A 63 -10.86 4.50 -17.18
C GLN A 63 -9.49 5.16 -16.94
N PHE A 64 -8.52 4.44 -16.37
CA PHE A 64 -7.24 4.96 -15.96
C PHE A 64 -6.09 4.18 -16.57
N GLU A 65 -4.95 4.82 -16.70
CA GLU A 65 -3.68 4.12 -16.82
C GLU A 65 -3.15 3.83 -15.43
N VAL A 66 -3.26 2.57 -15.03
CA VAL A 66 -2.96 2.09 -13.68
C VAL A 66 -1.50 1.69 -13.55
N PHE A 67 -0.83 2.18 -12.52
CA PHE A 67 0.54 1.83 -12.16
C PHE A 67 0.56 1.30 -10.72
N ALA A 68 1.05 0.09 -10.53
CA ALA A 68 1.19 -0.51 -9.20
C ALA A 68 2.64 -0.92 -8.97
N PRO A 69 3.50 -0.02 -8.42
CA PRO A 69 4.90 -0.36 -8.15
C PRO A 69 5.02 -1.33 -6.98
N ASP A 70 5.99 -2.24 -7.08
CA ASP A 70 6.61 -2.88 -5.92
C ASP A 70 7.59 -1.85 -5.35
N MET A 71 7.29 -1.23 -4.22
CA MET A 71 8.18 -0.22 -3.65
C MET A 71 9.56 -0.82 -3.31
N PRO A 72 10.67 -0.09 -3.50
CA PRO A 72 12.00 -0.58 -3.13
C PRO A 72 12.04 -1.09 -1.69
N GLY A 73 12.57 -2.28 -1.50
CA GLY A 73 12.53 -3.00 -0.22
C GLY A 73 11.33 -3.92 -0.04
N ALA A 74 10.47 -4.04 -1.07
CA ALA A 74 9.30 -4.91 -1.06
C ALA A 74 9.11 -5.63 -2.41
N GLY A 75 8.25 -6.64 -2.43
CA GLY A 75 7.89 -7.37 -3.63
C GLY A 75 9.09 -7.95 -4.36
N PHE A 76 9.17 -7.66 -5.65
CA PHE A 76 10.22 -8.12 -6.55
C PHE A 76 11.12 -6.98 -7.06
N SER A 77 10.99 -5.78 -6.50
CA SER A 77 11.93 -4.68 -6.70
C SER A 77 13.24 -4.91 -5.96
N ASP A 78 14.23 -4.07 -6.21
CA ASP A 78 15.50 -4.14 -5.49
C ASP A 78 15.29 -3.85 -4.01
N CYS A 79 15.99 -4.62 -3.20
CA CYS A 79 16.05 -4.47 -1.76
C CYS A 79 17.52 -4.43 -1.34
N ASP A 80 18.05 -3.22 -1.17
CA ASP A 80 19.41 -3.02 -0.68
C ASP A 80 19.40 -2.86 0.84
N SER A 81 20.36 -3.46 1.52
CA SER A 81 20.50 -3.35 2.99
C SER A 81 20.81 -1.91 3.47
N THR A 82 21.26 -1.05 2.57
CA THR A 82 21.56 0.38 2.83
C THR A 82 20.35 1.29 2.61
N LEU A 83 19.19 0.75 2.16
CA LEU A 83 17.99 1.55 1.97
C LEU A 83 17.60 2.27 3.26
N ASP A 84 17.45 3.57 3.16
CA ASP A 84 16.84 4.37 4.23
C ASP A 84 15.35 4.00 4.33
N CYS A 85 14.95 3.53 5.51
CA CYS A 85 13.60 3.00 5.77
C CYS A 85 12.62 4.05 6.29
N ARG A 86 13.03 5.32 6.42
CA ARG A 86 12.16 6.41 6.83
C ARG A 86 11.04 6.62 5.82
N LEU A 87 9.90 7.04 6.32
CA LEU A 87 8.71 7.29 5.51
C LEU A 87 8.94 8.39 4.46
N SER A 88 9.65 9.47 4.81
CA SER A 88 10.04 10.51 3.86
C SER A 88 10.92 9.98 2.71
N SER A 89 11.82 9.05 3.01
CA SER A 89 12.65 8.40 1.97
C SER A 89 11.82 7.47 1.07
N ALA A 90 10.79 6.83 1.59
CA ALA A 90 9.83 6.08 0.77
C ALA A 90 9.06 7.02 -0.18
N ALA A 91 8.64 8.19 0.30
CA ALA A 91 7.98 9.21 -0.53
C ALA A 91 8.89 9.74 -1.65
N HIS A 92 10.16 10.01 -1.37
CA HIS A 92 11.12 10.41 -2.41
C HIS A 92 11.33 9.32 -3.48
N ARG A 93 11.37 8.04 -3.08
CA ARG A 93 11.44 6.94 -4.03
C ARG A 93 10.19 6.82 -4.88
N LEU A 94 9.01 7.08 -4.30
CA LEU A 94 7.75 7.11 -5.06
C LEU A 94 7.73 8.30 -6.03
N LEU A 95 8.21 9.49 -5.63
CA LEU A 95 8.37 10.62 -6.54
C LEU A 95 9.31 10.29 -7.70
N GLY A 96 10.47 9.69 -7.40
CA GLY A 96 11.40 9.22 -8.42
C GLY A 96 10.80 8.17 -9.36
N PHE A 97 9.87 7.34 -8.88
CA PHE A 97 9.12 6.42 -9.74
C PHE A 97 8.19 7.19 -10.69
N LEU A 98 7.46 8.20 -10.22
CA LEU A 98 6.64 9.05 -11.07
C LEU A 98 7.49 9.71 -12.18
N ASP A 99 8.66 10.24 -11.81
CA ASP A 99 9.56 10.89 -12.77
C ASP A 99 10.09 9.89 -13.80
N ALA A 100 10.54 8.72 -13.37
CA ALA A 100 11.10 7.69 -14.22
C ALA A 100 10.07 7.05 -15.18
N THR A 101 8.78 7.11 -14.82
CA THR A 101 7.67 6.64 -15.67
C THR A 101 7.00 7.76 -16.48
N GLY A 102 7.47 9.01 -16.35
CA GLY A 102 6.92 10.16 -17.07
C GLY A 102 5.55 10.63 -16.55
N ILE A 103 5.13 10.19 -15.37
CA ILE A 103 3.87 10.59 -14.74
C ILE A 103 4.03 12.01 -14.18
N THR A 104 3.42 13.00 -14.80
CA THR A 104 3.49 14.41 -14.35
C THR A 104 2.56 14.69 -13.16
N ASN A 105 1.37 14.09 -13.15
CA ASN A 105 0.41 14.11 -12.04
C ASN A 105 -0.44 12.84 -12.07
N CYS A 106 -0.97 12.45 -10.92
CA CYS A 106 -1.75 11.22 -10.79
C CYS A 106 -2.84 11.34 -9.72
N ASP A 107 -3.81 10.44 -9.79
CA ASP A 107 -4.61 10.04 -8.65
C ASP A 107 -3.83 8.99 -7.88
N LEU A 108 -3.82 9.09 -6.55
CA LEU A 108 -2.94 8.28 -5.72
C LEU A 108 -3.75 7.48 -4.72
N VAL A 109 -3.70 6.16 -4.83
CA VAL A 109 -4.33 5.22 -3.88
C VAL A 109 -3.24 4.58 -3.04
N GLY A 110 -3.28 4.75 -1.73
CA GLY A 110 -2.31 4.14 -0.82
C GLY A 110 -2.97 3.34 0.29
N SER A 111 -2.50 2.11 0.50
CA SER A 111 -2.98 1.25 1.58
C SER A 111 -2.01 1.17 2.75
N SER A 112 -2.51 1.30 3.98
CA SER A 112 -1.71 1.13 5.19
C SER A 112 -0.44 2.00 5.18
N TYR A 113 0.76 1.43 5.27
CA TYR A 113 2.03 2.16 5.12
C TYR A 113 2.14 2.87 3.76
N GLY A 114 1.59 2.30 2.69
CA GLY A 114 1.50 2.96 1.38
C GLY A 114 0.60 4.20 1.41
N GLY A 115 -0.43 4.22 2.26
CA GLY A 115 -1.24 5.40 2.51
C GLY A 115 -0.45 6.53 3.19
N SER A 116 0.37 6.20 4.18
CA SER A 116 1.29 7.16 4.79
C SER A 116 2.32 7.67 3.78
N THR A 117 2.86 6.79 2.94
CA THR A 117 3.78 7.17 1.85
C THR A 117 3.11 8.12 0.86
N ALA A 118 1.83 7.89 0.53
CA ALA A 118 1.06 8.76 -0.34
C ALA A 118 0.83 10.16 0.28
N ILE A 119 0.54 10.24 1.57
CA ILE A 119 0.44 11.51 2.30
C ILE A 119 1.78 12.28 2.24
N MET A 120 2.88 11.60 2.51
CA MET A 120 4.22 12.22 2.47
C MET A 120 4.60 12.68 1.06
N LEU A 121 4.28 11.90 0.01
CA LEU A 121 4.49 12.34 -1.36
C LEU A 121 3.65 13.58 -1.68
N ALA A 122 2.38 13.58 -1.27
CA ALA A 122 1.48 14.71 -1.51
C ALA A 122 1.97 16.00 -0.82
N ALA A 123 2.57 15.89 0.38
CA ALA A 123 3.19 17.01 1.06
C ALA A 123 4.49 17.47 0.38
N LEU A 124 5.31 16.54 -0.09
CA LEU A 124 6.56 16.81 -0.79
C LEU A 124 6.34 17.49 -2.15
N ALA A 125 5.33 17.05 -2.89
CA ALA A 125 5.06 17.49 -4.26
C ALA A 125 3.54 17.60 -4.53
N PRO A 126 2.85 18.60 -3.95
CA PRO A 126 1.37 18.69 -4.00
C PRO A 126 0.82 18.78 -5.43
N SER A 127 1.54 19.39 -6.36
CA SER A 127 1.14 19.49 -7.78
C SER A 127 1.14 18.16 -8.52
N ARG A 128 1.77 17.13 -7.96
CA ARG A 128 1.84 15.79 -8.54
C ARG A 128 0.62 14.93 -8.21
N VAL A 129 -0.23 15.36 -7.27
CA VAL A 129 -1.35 14.58 -6.74
C VAL A 129 -2.66 15.32 -6.94
N ARG A 130 -3.58 14.75 -7.76
CA ARG A 130 -4.92 15.30 -7.99
C ARG A 130 -5.88 14.92 -6.86
N HIS A 131 -5.94 13.65 -6.54
CA HIS A 131 -6.79 13.09 -5.50
C HIS A 131 -6.02 12.08 -4.66
N LEU A 132 -6.37 11.97 -3.39
CA LEU A 132 -5.85 10.95 -2.47
C LEU A 132 -6.95 9.96 -2.07
N VAL A 133 -6.71 8.67 -2.29
CA VAL A 133 -7.51 7.59 -1.71
C VAL A 133 -6.65 6.86 -0.68
N LEU A 134 -7.03 6.95 0.58
CA LEU A 134 -6.27 6.45 1.72
C LEU A 134 -7.01 5.26 2.33
N VAL A 135 -6.52 4.06 2.03
CA VAL A 135 -7.13 2.80 2.48
C VAL A 135 -6.50 2.36 3.78
N SER A 136 -7.23 2.49 4.88
CA SER A 136 -6.73 2.16 6.23
C SER A 136 -5.29 2.64 6.46
N PRO A 137 -4.95 3.92 6.17
CA PRO A 137 -3.58 4.40 6.19
C PRO A 137 -3.01 4.29 7.61
N ALA A 138 -1.73 3.89 7.71
CA ALA A 138 -1.02 4.02 8.98
C ALA A 138 -0.98 5.51 9.37
N ASN A 139 -1.36 5.82 10.60
CA ASN A 139 -1.53 7.21 11.05
C ASN A 139 -1.27 7.37 12.55
N PRO A 140 -0.99 8.59 13.04
CA PRO A 140 -0.63 8.83 14.44
C PRO A 140 -1.73 8.50 15.45
N TRP A 141 -2.99 8.49 15.03
CA TRP A 141 -4.16 8.27 15.92
C TRP A 141 -4.54 6.82 16.08
N SER A 142 -4.05 5.91 15.23
CA SER A 142 -4.28 4.48 15.39
C SER A 142 -3.43 3.92 16.52
N ARG A 143 -4.09 3.36 17.53
CA ARG A 143 -3.41 2.72 18.69
C ARG A 143 -3.11 1.24 18.46
N ILE A 144 -3.79 0.62 17.50
CA ILE A 144 -3.63 -0.80 17.19
C ILE A 144 -2.23 -1.03 16.60
N GLY A 145 -1.54 -2.03 17.13
CA GLY A 145 -0.21 -2.43 16.63
C GLY A 145 0.99 -1.67 17.23
N GLN A 146 0.81 -0.48 17.80
CA GLN A 146 1.92 0.32 18.34
C GLN A 146 2.72 -0.43 19.41
N THR A 147 2.07 -1.14 20.32
CA THR A 147 2.73 -1.93 21.38
C THR A 147 3.54 -3.10 20.82
N ARG A 148 3.08 -3.71 19.72
CA ARG A 148 3.77 -4.83 19.07
C ARG A 148 5.01 -4.36 18.31
N LEU A 149 4.92 -3.23 17.63
CA LEU A 149 6.05 -2.58 16.97
C LEU A 149 7.07 -2.06 17.98
N ALA A 150 6.67 -1.75 19.21
CA ALA A 150 7.55 -1.25 20.25
C ALA A 150 8.72 -2.23 20.57
N LEU A 151 8.49 -3.54 20.50
CA LEU A 151 9.55 -4.54 20.70
C LEU A 151 10.61 -4.48 19.60
N LEU A 152 10.24 -4.20 18.36
CA LEU A 152 11.14 -4.12 17.21
C LEU A 152 11.98 -2.83 17.20
N ARG A 153 11.69 -1.85 18.08
CA ARG A 153 12.51 -0.66 18.25
C ARG A 153 13.85 -0.96 18.95
N ASN A 154 13.92 -2.06 19.72
CA ASN A 154 15.17 -2.51 20.28
C ASN A 154 16.06 -3.09 19.16
N PRO A 155 17.26 -2.52 18.90
CA PRO A 155 18.12 -2.96 17.79
C PRO A 155 18.53 -4.43 17.88
N LEU A 156 18.74 -4.95 19.10
CA LEU A 156 19.12 -6.34 19.33
C LEU A 156 17.96 -7.27 18.96
N ILE A 157 16.74 -6.94 19.40
CA ILE A 157 15.54 -7.71 19.04
C ILE A 157 15.33 -7.66 17.52
N ALA A 158 15.40 -6.48 16.92
CA ALA A 158 15.22 -6.28 15.49
C ALA A 158 16.25 -7.05 14.64
N SER A 159 17.49 -7.18 15.08
CA SER A 159 18.54 -7.90 14.35
C SER A 159 18.34 -9.41 14.32
N ILE A 160 17.82 -9.99 15.40
CA ILE A 160 17.59 -11.44 15.52
C ILE A 160 16.19 -11.85 15.07
N PHE A 161 15.20 -10.95 15.15
CA PHE A 161 13.79 -11.20 14.86
C PHE A 161 13.54 -11.82 13.48
N PRO A 162 14.14 -11.34 12.36
CA PRO A 162 13.97 -11.94 11.05
C PRO A 162 14.38 -13.41 10.99
N GLY A 163 15.50 -13.78 11.62
CA GLY A 163 16.00 -15.15 11.66
C GLY A 163 15.05 -16.12 12.36
N PHE A 164 14.37 -15.66 13.41
CA PHE A 164 13.42 -16.48 14.15
C PHE A 164 12.04 -16.51 13.50
N VAL A 165 11.55 -15.39 12.99
CA VAL A 165 10.16 -15.28 12.52
C VAL A 165 10.00 -15.75 11.07
N ARG A 166 11.00 -15.52 10.21
CA ARG A 166 10.96 -15.90 8.81
C ARG A 166 10.62 -17.39 8.55
N PRO A 167 11.15 -18.37 9.30
CA PRO A 167 10.78 -19.78 9.14
C PRO A 167 9.42 -20.13 9.77
N LEU A 168 8.83 -19.27 10.61
CA LEU A 168 7.63 -19.57 11.38
C LEU A 168 6.35 -19.31 10.56
N ARG A 169 6.03 -20.20 9.61
CA ARG A 169 4.78 -20.15 8.82
C ARG A 169 3.51 -19.94 9.66
N PRO A 170 3.31 -20.62 10.81
CA PRO A 170 2.11 -20.40 11.63
C PRO A 170 1.94 -18.95 12.10
N LEU A 171 3.05 -18.26 12.36
CA LEU A 171 3.01 -16.85 12.77
C LEU A 171 2.63 -15.94 11.59
N HIS A 172 3.16 -16.20 10.39
CA HIS A 172 2.76 -15.49 9.18
C HIS A 172 1.28 -15.70 8.89
N ASP A 173 0.79 -16.93 8.97
CA ASP A 173 -0.62 -17.27 8.78
C ASP A 173 -1.51 -16.55 9.81
N TYR A 174 -1.12 -16.53 11.07
CA TYR A 174 -1.85 -15.81 12.11
C TYR A 174 -1.98 -14.30 11.80
N PHE A 175 -0.87 -13.63 11.43
CA PHE A 175 -0.90 -12.21 11.11
C PHE A 175 -1.67 -11.93 9.82
N PHE A 176 -1.50 -12.76 8.80
CA PHE A 176 -2.23 -12.61 7.55
C PHE A 176 -3.73 -12.76 7.73
N ARG A 177 -4.17 -13.81 8.46
CA ARG A 177 -5.59 -14.02 8.80
C ARG A 177 -6.18 -12.87 9.60
N ARG A 178 -5.38 -12.25 10.47
CA ARG A 178 -5.82 -11.13 11.29
C ARG A 178 -6.13 -9.86 10.48
N MET A 179 -5.54 -9.70 9.30
CA MET A 179 -5.82 -8.59 8.40
C MET A 179 -7.18 -8.72 7.69
N TRP A 180 -7.79 -9.89 7.71
CA TRP A 180 -9.07 -10.16 7.05
C TRP A 180 -10.25 -10.01 8.02
N GLY A 181 -11.34 -9.46 7.51
CA GLY A 181 -12.62 -9.42 8.24
C GLY A 181 -13.24 -10.81 8.33
N ASP A 182 -13.15 -11.59 7.26
CA ASP A 182 -13.50 -13.01 7.21
C ASP A 182 -12.32 -13.85 6.68
N PRO A 183 -11.51 -14.45 7.56
CA PRO A 183 -10.36 -15.26 7.16
C PRO A 183 -10.71 -16.52 6.33
N ARG A 184 -11.98 -16.92 6.24
CA ARG A 184 -12.42 -18.04 5.39
C ARG A 184 -12.35 -17.72 3.90
N ARG A 185 -12.26 -16.44 3.54
CA ARG A 185 -12.08 -15.97 2.16
C ARG A 185 -10.66 -16.11 1.64
N ILE A 186 -9.69 -16.42 2.51
CA ILE A 186 -8.29 -16.60 2.11
C ILE A 186 -8.16 -17.91 1.36
N THR A 187 -7.74 -17.83 0.09
CA THR A 187 -7.42 -19.03 -0.70
C THR A 187 -5.94 -19.40 -0.56
N PRO A 188 -5.56 -20.66 -0.85
CA PRO A 188 -4.17 -21.07 -0.88
C PRO A 188 -3.30 -20.22 -1.83
N GLU A 189 -3.86 -19.82 -2.98
CA GLU A 189 -3.19 -18.99 -3.98
C GLU A 189 -2.91 -17.59 -3.46
N MET A 190 -3.87 -16.97 -2.75
CA MET A 190 -3.68 -15.68 -2.08
C MET A 190 -2.54 -15.77 -1.06
N TYR A 191 -2.57 -16.79 -0.22
CA TYR A 191 -1.52 -17.00 0.77
C TYR A 191 -0.16 -17.21 0.13
N ALA A 192 -0.08 -18.02 -0.92
CA ALA A 192 1.16 -18.24 -1.68
C ALA A 192 1.67 -16.94 -2.31
N GLY A 193 0.79 -16.16 -2.94
CA GLY A 193 1.12 -14.87 -3.53
C GLY A 193 1.72 -13.91 -2.52
N TYR A 194 1.07 -13.68 -1.39
CA TYR A 194 1.59 -12.78 -0.34
C TYR A 194 2.86 -13.31 0.35
N SER A 195 3.03 -14.64 0.41
CA SER A 195 4.22 -15.24 1.02
C SER A 195 5.44 -15.25 0.11
N ALA A 196 5.26 -15.19 -1.22
CA ALA A 196 6.34 -15.32 -2.18
C ALA A 196 7.48 -14.29 -1.99
N PRO A 197 7.21 -12.97 -1.84
CA PRO A 197 8.29 -12.01 -1.66
C PRO A 197 8.96 -12.09 -0.29
N LEU A 198 8.31 -12.69 0.72
CA LEU A 198 8.92 -12.87 2.05
C LEU A 198 10.09 -13.86 2.04
N GLN A 199 10.16 -14.73 1.01
CA GLN A 199 11.28 -15.63 0.79
C GLN A 199 12.52 -14.91 0.24
N ARG A 200 12.38 -13.70 -0.29
CA ARG A 200 13.49 -12.92 -0.81
C ARG A 200 14.28 -12.30 0.34
N HIS A 201 15.60 -12.38 0.21
CA HIS A 201 16.50 -11.73 1.17
C HIS A 201 16.27 -10.22 1.18
N GLY A 202 16.21 -9.63 2.35
CA GLY A 202 16.09 -8.19 2.55
C GLY A 202 14.66 -7.67 2.74
N ASN A 203 13.64 -8.27 2.11
CA ASN A 203 12.27 -7.72 2.17
C ASN A 203 11.70 -7.72 3.60
N PHE A 204 11.91 -8.80 4.33
CA PHE A 204 11.42 -8.88 5.71
C PHE A 204 12.26 -8.00 6.65
N GLU A 205 13.57 -7.98 6.46
CA GLU A 205 14.52 -7.13 7.19
C GLU A 205 14.22 -5.64 6.97
N HIS A 206 13.87 -5.25 5.73
CA HIS A 206 13.43 -3.89 5.42
C HIS A 206 12.16 -3.50 6.18
N ALA A 207 11.18 -4.39 6.23
CA ALA A 207 9.95 -4.15 6.99
C ALA A 207 10.20 -3.99 8.50
N VAL A 208 11.15 -4.75 9.06
CA VAL A 208 11.57 -4.61 10.46
C VAL A 208 12.25 -3.26 10.70
N LYS A 209 13.10 -2.81 9.77
CA LYS A 209 13.75 -1.48 9.86
C LYS A 209 12.72 -0.34 9.81
N ILE A 210 11.66 -0.44 9.00
CA ILE A 210 10.55 0.52 9.01
C ILE A 210 9.90 0.60 10.40
N ALA A 211 9.74 -0.54 11.09
CA ALA A 211 9.19 -0.53 12.44
C ALA A 211 10.08 0.22 13.46
N GLN A 212 11.38 0.33 13.22
CA GLN A 212 12.31 1.07 14.08
C GLN A 212 12.13 2.59 13.94
N THR A 213 11.81 3.09 12.74
CA THR A 213 11.61 4.53 12.48
C THR A 213 10.17 5.00 12.76
N TRP A 214 9.26 4.08 13.12
CA TRP A 214 7.82 4.30 13.18
C TRP A 214 7.40 5.56 13.95
N ASN A 215 8.00 5.83 15.12
CA ASN A 215 7.57 6.97 15.93
C ASN A 215 7.96 8.31 15.29
N SER A 216 9.19 8.42 14.80
CA SER A 216 9.64 9.62 14.08
C SER A 216 8.84 9.83 12.80
N ASP A 217 8.57 8.73 12.09
CA ASP A 217 7.78 8.76 10.86
C ASP A 217 6.34 9.24 11.12
N MET A 218 5.72 8.82 12.23
CA MET A 218 4.36 9.27 12.56
C MET A 218 4.32 10.75 13.00
N GLN A 219 5.38 11.27 13.63
CA GLN A 219 5.51 12.69 13.94
C GLN A 219 5.70 13.51 12.65
N GLU A 220 6.56 13.06 11.75
CA GLU A 220 6.79 13.70 10.45
C GLU A 220 5.51 13.70 9.60
N LEU A 221 4.78 12.58 9.58
CA LEU A 221 3.50 12.45 8.90
C LEU A 221 2.46 13.44 9.43
N GLN A 222 2.38 13.60 10.74
CA GLN A 222 1.45 14.57 11.35
C GLN A 222 1.75 16.00 10.92
N ALA A 223 3.02 16.38 10.82
CA ALA A 223 3.43 17.68 10.31
C ALA A 223 3.11 17.85 8.81
N ALA A 224 3.27 16.78 8.01
CA ALA A 224 3.00 16.77 6.58
C ALA A 224 1.52 17.00 6.25
N LEU A 225 0.60 16.51 7.08
CA LEU A 225 -0.85 16.65 6.86
C LEU A 225 -1.31 18.11 6.74
N ALA A 226 -0.67 19.04 7.44
CA ALA A 226 -1.00 20.46 7.32
C ALA A 226 -0.78 21.03 5.90
N GLN A 227 0.12 20.43 5.12
CA GLN A 227 0.49 20.91 3.79
C GLN A 227 -0.45 20.40 2.69
N ILE A 228 -1.24 19.36 2.95
CA ILE A 228 -2.09 18.69 1.96
C ILE A 228 -3.59 18.92 2.18
N SER A 229 -3.95 19.81 3.07
CA SER A 229 -5.35 20.03 3.49
C SER A 229 -6.32 20.35 2.33
N ARG A 230 -5.81 20.87 1.21
CA ARG A 230 -6.62 21.25 0.03
C ARG A 230 -6.78 20.11 -1.00
N ILE A 231 -6.01 19.03 -0.88
CA ILE A 231 -6.12 17.88 -1.81
C ILE A 231 -7.40 17.13 -1.47
N PRO A 232 -8.33 16.91 -2.43
CA PRO A 232 -9.51 16.09 -2.21
C PRO A 232 -9.09 14.67 -1.77
N ALA A 233 -9.71 14.17 -0.69
CA ALA A 233 -9.34 12.89 -0.12
C ALA A 233 -10.54 11.97 0.13
N LEU A 234 -10.37 10.68 -0.14
CA LEU A 234 -11.25 9.61 0.29
C LEU A 234 -10.52 8.76 1.33
N LEU A 235 -11.08 8.66 2.51
CA LEU A 235 -10.61 7.80 3.59
C LEU A 235 -11.47 6.55 3.63
N LEU A 236 -10.90 5.38 3.34
CA LEU A 236 -11.65 4.15 3.19
C LEU A 236 -11.16 3.10 4.20
N TRP A 237 -12.07 2.49 4.95
CA TRP A 237 -11.80 1.42 5.91
C TRP A 237 -12.71 0.22 5.72
N GLY A 238 -12.23 -0.97 6.10
CA GLY A 238 -13.10 -2.09 6.43
C GLY A 238 -13.60 -1.96 7.88
N SER A 239 -14.88 -2.25 8.13
CA SER A 239 -15.48 -2.12 9.47
C SER A 239 -14.88 -3.07 10.51
N LYS A 240 -14.22 -4.15 10.07
CA LYS A 240 -13.54 -5.14 10.91
C LYS A 240 -12.02 -5.04 10.88
N ASP A 241 -11.46 -3.88 10.50
CA ASP A 241 -10.02 -3.68 10.50
C ASP A 241 -9.44 -3.81 11.91
N ARG A 242 -8.54 -4.79 12.08
CA ARG A 242 -7.83 -5.09 13.34
C ARG A 242 -6.35 -4.73 13.28
N THR A 243 -5.94 -4.00 12.23
CA THR A 243 -4.56 -3.58 11.97
C THR A 243 -4.41 -2.08 12.16
N VAL A 244 -5.29 -1.29 11.53
CA VAL A 244 -5.38 0.16 11.73
C VAL A 244 -6.79 0.49 12.19
N ASP A 245 -6.90 1.09 13.38
CA ASP A 245 -8.17 1.37 14.03
C ASP A 245 -9.08 2.24 13.16
N PRO A 246 -10.29 1.77 12.77
CA PRO A 246 -11.26 2.58 12.04
C PRO A 246 -11.64 3.89 12.78
N ALA A 247 -11.58 3.91 14.11
CA ALA A 247 -11.81 5.11 14.89
C ALA A 247 -10.78 6.23 14.62
N SER A 248 -9.62 5.88 14.03
CA SER A 248 -8.62 6.87 13.60
C SER A 248 -8.98 7.63 12.32
N ALA A 249 -10.04 7.21 11.61
CA ALA A 249 -10.49 7.87 10.38
C ALA A 249 -10.95 9.31 10.62
N GLU A 250 -11.75 9.54 11.66
CA GLU A 250 -12.27 10.89 11.95
C GLU A 250 -11.18 11.88 12.39
N PRO A 251 -10.26 11.56 13.31
CA PRO A 251 -9.10 12.41 13.58
C PRO A 251 -8.25 12.71 12.33
N LEU A 252 -8.06 11.74 11.45
CA LEU A 252 -7.34 11.96 10.19
C LEU A 252 -8.11 12.89 9.25
N ARG A 253 -9.43 12.69 9.10
CA ARG A 253 -10.30 13.49 8.24
C ARG A 253 -10.22 14.98 8.56
N ARG A 254 -10.09 15.35 9.82
CA ARG A 254 -10.04 16.76 10.27
C ARG A 254 -8.85 17.54 9.71
N ASN A 255 -7.87 16.87 9.11
CA ASN A 255 -6.73 17.52 8.47
C ASN A 255 -6.99 17.92 7.02
N PHE A 256 -8.14 17.56 6.46
CA PHE A 256 -8.50 17.86 5.08
C PHE A 256 -9.71 18.81 5.05
N GLN A 257 -9.69 19.76 4.12
CA GLN A 257 -10.83 20.66 3.88
C GLN A 257 -11.99 19.92 3.19
N SER A 258 -11.66 18.96 2.32
CA SER A 258 -12.64 18.15 1.59
C SER A 258 -12.20 16.68 1.62
N ALA A 259 -12.65 15.96 2.65
CA ALA A 259 -12.45 14.52 2.75
C ALA A 259 -13.77 13.79 3.02
N GLN A 260 -13.96 12.69 2.28
CA GLN A 260 -15.05 11.75 2.48
C GLN A 260 -14.53 10.56 3.30
N ILE A 261 -15.41 9.95 4.11
CA ILE A 261 -15.14 8.67 4.76
C ILE A 261 -16.08 7.64 4.16
N ALA A 262 -15.53 6.51 3.75
CA ALA A 262 -16.27 5.33 3.33
C ALA A 262 -15.86 4.13 4.19
N VAL A 263 -16.83 3.29 4.53
CA VAL A 263 -16.59 2.06 5.30
C VAL A 263 -17.22 0.90 4.54
N ILE A 264 -16.40 -0.12 4.24
CA ILE A 264 -16.88 -1.37 3.64
C ILE A 264 -17.22 -2.34 4.77
N GLU A 265 -18.50 -2.66 4.87
CA GLU A 265 -19.01 -3.47 5.96
C GLU A 265 -18.52 -4.92 5.87
N GLY A 266 -18.08 -5.47 6.99
CA GLY A 266 -17.57 -6.83 7.10
C GLY A 266 -16.13 -7.04 6.60
N ALA A 267 -15.55 -6.09 5.86
CA ALA A 267 -14.15 -6.17 5.41
C ALA A 267 -13.17 -5.84 6.55
N GLY A 268 -11.97 -6.40 6.46
CA GLY A 268 -10.85 -6.12 7.35
C GLY A 268 -9.92 -5.04 6.78
N HIS A 269 -8.61 -5.25 6.98
CA HIS A 269 -7.55 -4.32 6.57
C HIS A 269 -7.32 -4.26 5.05
N LEU A 270 -7.78 -5.26 4.31
CA LEU A 270 -7.55 -5.42 2.88
C LEU A 270 -8.89 -5.39 2.10
N PRO A 271 -9.66 -4.28 2.14
CA PRO A 271 -10.99 -4.23 1.52
C PRO A 271 -10.94 -4.44 0.00
N TYR A 272 -9.86 -4.07 -0.67
CA TYR A 272 -9.63 -4.33 -2.10
C TYR A 272 -9.41 -5.82 -2.43
N GLU A 273 -9.09 -6.65 -1.43
CA GLU A 273 -9.01 -8.10 -1.55
C GLU A 273 -10.34 -8.78 -1.19
N GLU A 274 -11.01 -8.28 -0.16
CA GLU A 274 -12.21 -8.91 0.38
C GLU A 274 -13.48 -8.55 -0.38
N CYS A 275 -13.59 -7.31 -0.83
CA CYS A 275 -14.76 -6.74 -1.51
C CYS A 275 -14.34 -5.89 -2.72
N PRO A 276 -13.63 -6.48 -3.72
CA PRO A 276 -13.00 -5.72 -4.81
C PRO A 276 -14.00 -4.94 -5.66
N GLU A 277 -15.20 -5.45 -5.86
CA GLU A 277 -16.24 -4.80 -6.65
C GLU A 277 -16.75 -3.54 -5.95
N GLU A 278 -17.11 -3.65 -4.66
CA GLU A 278 -17.57 -2.51 -3.85
C GLU A 278 -16.46 -1.48 -3.67
N PHE A 279 -15.24 -1.94 -3.41
CA PHE A 279 -14.08 -1.08 -3.30
C PHE A 279 -13.85 -0.28 -4.58
N SER A 280 -13.84 -0.94 -5.73
CA SER A 280 -13.60 -0.29 -7.02
C SER A 280 -14.71 0.69 -7.36
N HIS A 281 -15.97 0.35 -7.04
CA HIS A 281 -17.11 1.23 -7.24
C HIS A 281 -16.98 2.54 -6.44
N ILE A 282 -16.68 2.44 -5.14
CA ILE A 282 -16.50 3.61 -4.25
C ILE A 282 -15.35 4.49 -4.74
N VAL A 283 -14.22 3.89 -5.09
CA VAL A 283 -13.04 4.63 -5.55
C VAL A 283 -13.31 5.31 -6.89
N ASN A 284 -13.92 4.61 -7.86
CA ASN A 284 -14.26 5.19 -9.17
C ASN A 284 -15.25 6.36 -9.03
N GLN A 285 -16.27 6.24 -8.18
CA GLN A 285 -17.19 7.35 -7.92
C GLN A 285 -16.50 8.60 -7.38
N PHE A 286 -15.49 8.43 -6.54
CA PHE A 286 -14.72 9.54 -5.98
C PHE A 286 -13.78 10.17 -7.02
N LEU A 287 -13.10 9.35 -7.83
CA LEU A 287 -12.10 9.81 -8.80
C LEU A 287 -12.71 10.37 -10.09
N THR A 288 -13.92 9.93 -10.45
CA THR A 288 -14.65 10.34 -11.65
C THR A 288 -15.99 10.98 -11.24
N PRO A 289 -15.98 12.24 -10.78
CA PRO A 289 -17.24 12.92 -10.46
C PRO A 289 -18.15 12.89 -11.67
N LEU A 290 -19.42 12.51 -11.47
CA LEU A 290 -20.43 12.60 -12.52
C LEU A 290 -20.39 14.01 -13.15
N PRO A 291 -20.44 14.14 -14.49
CA PRO A 291 -20.56 15.45 -15.11
C PRO A 291 -21.72 16.17 -14.45
N ALA A 292 -21.49 17.42 -14.05
CA ALA A 292 -22.53 18.26 -13.45
C ALA A 292 -23.79 18.18 -14.34
N ALA A 293 -24.93 17.83 -13.74
CA ALA A 293 -26.17 17.73 -14.49
C ALA A 293 -26.35 19.01 -15.31
N VAL A 294 -26.40 18.89 -16.63
CA VAL A 294 -26.67 20.01 -17.52
C VAL A 294 -28.01 20.57 -17.05
N PRO A 295 -28.10 21.87 -16.66
CA PRO A 295 -29.36 22.44 -16.29
C PRO A 295 -30.30 22.27 -17.49
N THR A 296 -31.35 21.48 -17.32
CA THR A 296 -32.44 21.42 -18.29
C THR A 296 -33.08 22.80 -18.31
N GLY A 297 -32.64 23.64 -19.26
CA GLY A 297 -33.21 24.94 -19.48
C GLY A 297 -34.71 24.77 -19.73
N LYS A 298 -35.49 25.48 -18.92
CA LYS A 298 -36.92 25.72 -19.21
C LYS A 298 -37.03 26.90 -20.15
#